data_21dd7632f4452baaa5931eabaad96ff0
#
_entry.id   21dd7632f4452baaa5931eabaad96ff0
#
_cell.length_a   1.000
_cell.length_b   1.000
_cell.length_c   1.000
_cell.angle_alpha   90.00
_cell.angle_beta   90.00
_cell.angle_gamma   90.00
#
_symmetry.space_group_name_H-M   'P 1'
#
loop_
_entity.id
_entity.type
_entity.pdbx_description
1 polymer ?
#
loop_
_entity_poly.entity_id
_entity_poly.type
_entity_poly.pdbx_seq_one_letter_code
_entity_poly.pdbx_strand_id
1 'polypeptide(L)'
;MFPKPLPELFPNTFDYESLPMVKPTGFREYDARWFFGKEINLMGVQAVGMGLGTLIRRMGVKPEIVTGHDFRGYSSSIKMALVTGLMAAGCKVHDIGLAMSPMAYFAQFALDVPCVAMVTASHNDNGWTGIKMGAQRPVTFGPDEMTALKDIVLAGDFDLVGGGSYAFVPNFPEVYFKDLTSRPKIKRKLKVIAACGNGTAGAFAPRILEALGCEVIPMDAELDHTFPRYNPNPEDMKMLHAMADAVKEFGADVALGFDGDGDRCGVVDNHGEEIFADKIGVMLARDLGKLHPGAQFVVDVKSTGLFSTDPELIKLGVKADYWKTGHSYIKRRVRDLQALAGFEKSGHFFFNAPVGRGYDDGLVTAIAVIDMLDRNPTKSMADLYAELPKTWGTPTMAAKCADEIKYEVSDRVTKAIEDLQAKGGSFAGQPIRDVVTVNGVRVTTQDGSWALVRASSNKPELVVVCESPVSEGRMREMFAAIDAVLRQNPEVGAYNQTI
;
A
#
# COMPACT_ATOMS: atom_id res chain seq x y z
N MET A 1 -27.12 27.03 -1.90
CA MET A 1 -26.66 25.80 -2.63
C MET A 1 -25.17 25.93 -2.83
N PHE A 2 -24.38 24.90 -2.51
CA PHE A 2 -22.94 24.93 -2.75
C PHE A 2 -22.67 24.84 -4.27
N PRO A 3 -21.70 25.61 -4.82
CA PRO A 3 -21.44 25.59 -6.26
C PRO A 3 -21.00 24.18 -6.71
N LYS A 4 -21.41 23.80 -7.92
CA LYS A 4 -20.95 22.55 -8.55
C LYS A 4 -19.46 22.63 -8.84
N PRO A 5 -18.67 21.58 -8.52
CA PRO A 5 -17.23 21.57 -8.82
C PRO A 5 -16.92 21.69 -10.32
N LEU A 6 -15.88 22.45 -10.63
CA LEU A 6 -15.34 22.61 -11.97
C LEU A 6 -14.07 21.73 -12.12
N PRO A 7 -13.79 21.21 -13.32
CA PRO A 7 -12.63 20.34 -13.55
C PRO A 7 -11.31 21.10 -13.57
N GLU A 8 -11.33 22.38 -13.94
CA GLU A 8 -10.13 23.23 -14.08
C GLU A 8 -10.46 24.67 -13.70
N LEU A 9 -9.53 25.31 -12.98
CA LEU A 9 -9.53 26.75 -12.69
C LEU A 9 -8.07 27.23 -12.68
N PHE A 10 -7.86 28.49 -13.08
CA PHE A 10 -6.51 29.08 -13.06
C PHE A 10 -6.20 29.65 -11.67
N PRO A 11 -5.10 29.24 -11.03
CA PRO A 11 -4.67 29.80 -9.73
C PRO A 11 -4.53 31.31 -9.78
N ASN A 12 -4.73 31.96 -8.63
CA ASN A 12 -4.69 33.42 -8.45
C ASN A 12 -5.75 34.20 -9.27
N THR A 13 -6.87 33.58 -9.55
CA THR A 13 -8.05 34.23 -10.14
C THR A 13 -9.21 34.25 -9.15
N PHE A 14 -10.18 35.18 -9.35
CA PHE A 14 -11.38 35.23 -8.53
C PHE A 14 -12.15 33.90 -8.54
N ASP A 15 -12.28 33.28 -9.70
CA ASP A 15 -12.97 31.99 -9.83
C ASP A 15 -12.28 30.88 -9.05
N TYR A 16 -10.94 30.82 -9.08
CA TYR A 16 -10.18 29.84 -8.29
C TYR A 16 -10.39 29.99 -6.79
N GLU A 17 -10.46 31.23 -6.28
CA GLU A 17 -10.66 31.52 -4.87
C GLU A 17 -12.13 31.44 -4.42
N SER A 18 -13.07 31.39 -5.37
CA SER A 18 -14.53 31.50 -5.10
C SER A 18 -15.32 30.25 -5.47
N LEU A 19 -14.75 29.35 -6.29
CA LEU A 19 -15.44 28.17 -6.81
C LEU A 19 -14.65 26.88 -6.51
N PRO A 20 -15.34 25.77 -6.28
CA PRO A 20 -14.68 24.49 -6.07
C PRO A 20 -14.09 23.94 -7.37
N MET A 21 -12.82 23.51 -7.32
CA MET A 21 -12.14 22.81 -8.40
C MET A 21 -11.87 21.37 -7.98
N VAL A 22 -12.34 20.41 -8.79
CA VAL A 22 -12.06 18.98 -8.60
C VAL A 22 -11.87 18.33 -9.95
N LYS A 23 -10.63 17.91 -10.24
CA LYS A 23 -10.34 17.16 -11.46
C LYS A 23 -10.86 15.73 -11.34
N PRO A 24 -11.68 15.24 -12.28
CA PRO A 24 -12.30 13.91 -12.20
C PRO A 24 -11.31 12.75 -12.10
N THR A 25 -10.15 12.87 -12.77
CA THR A 25 -9.12 11.83 -12.78
C THR A 25 -8.41 11.62 -11.44
N GLY A 26 -8.63 12.49 -10.46
CA GLY A 26 -8.10 12.31 -9.12
C GLY A 26 -8.84 11.26 -8.28
N PHE A 27 -10.06 10.87 -8.66
CA PHE A 27 -10.72 9.70 -8.08
C PHE A 27 -10.11 8.45 -8.70
N ARG A 28 -9.34 7.68 -7.91
CA ARG A 28 -8.69 6.45 -8.33
C ARG A 28 -9.54 5.23 -7.97
N GLU A 29 -9.04 4.01 -8.18
CA GLU A 29 -9.81 2.79 -7.94
C GLU A 29 -10.27 2.61 -6.48
N TYR A 30 -9.48 3.07 -5.50
CA TYR A 30 -9.76 2.84 -4.08
C TYR A 30 -9.32 3.97 -3.15
N ASP A 31 -8.74 5.04 -3.67
CA ASP A 31 -8.41 6.27 -2.96
C ASP A 31 -8.56 7.49 -3.88
N ALA A 32 -8.23 8.66 -3.39
CA ALA A 32 -8.22 9.87 -4.19
C ALA A 32 -6.85 10.53 -4.17
N ARG A 33 -6.40 11.05 -5.33
CA ARG A 33 -5.09 11.68 -5.50
C ARG A 33 -5.16 12.88 -6.45
N TRP A 34 -4.70 14.03 -6.01
CA TRP A 34 -4.63 15.25 -6.81
C TRP A 34 -3.31 15.99 -6.57
N PHE A 35 -2.88 16.74 -7.57
CA PHE A 35 -1.86 17.77 -7.36
C PHE A 35 -2.56 19.01 -6.78
N PHE A 36 -2.26 19.32 -5.51
CA PHE A 36 -2.90 20.41 -4.78
C PHE A 36 -2.62 21.77 -5.43
N GLY A 37 -3.65 22.60 -5.56
CA GLY A 37 -3.59 23.90 -6.21
C GLY A 37 -3.68 23.86 -7.75
N LYS A 38 -3.55 22.68 -8.39
CA LYS A 38 -3.67 22.53 -9.85
C LYS A 38 -4.81 21.60 -10.29
N GLU A 39 -5.14 20.62 -9.48
CA GLU A 39 -6.17 19.62 -9.78
C GLU A 39 -7.30 19.61 -8.76
N ILE A 40 -7.05 20.19 -7.58
CA ILE A 40 -8.02 20.42 -6.53
C ILE A 40 -7.63 21.67 -5.74
N ASN A 41 -8.62 22.50 -5.35
CA ASN A 41 -8.44 23.59 -4.39
C ASN A 41 -9.16 23.26 -3.06
N LEU A 42 -9.03 24.13 -2.05
CA LEU A 42 -9.68 23.87 -0.74
C LEU A 42 -11.19 23.77 -0.81
N MET A 43 -11.86 24.56 -1.66
CA MET A 43 -13.31 24.44 -1.88
C MET A 43 -13.67 23.11 -2.56
N GLY A 44 -12.81 22.62 -3.45
CA GLY A 44 -12.98 21.29 -4.05
C GLY A 44 -12.83 20.19 -3.01
N VAL A 45 -11.89 20.29 -2.08
CA VAL A 45 -11.75 19.35 -0.95
C VAL A 45 -13.00 19.39 -0.05
N GLN A 46 -13.54 20.58 0.20
CA GLN A 46 -14.82 20.71 0.92
C GLN A 46 -15.97 20.01 0.19
N ALA A 47 -16.04 20.15 -1.14
CA ALA A 47 -17.03 19.43 -1.96
C ALA A 47 -16.86 17.90 -1.85
N VAL A 48 -15.60 17.39 -1.85
CA VAL A 48 -15.32 15.97 -1.59
C VAL A 48 -15.82 15.57 -0.20
N GLY A 49 -15.62 16.39 0.82
CA GLY A 49 -16.13 16.13 2.18
C GLY A 49 -17.66 16.05 2.23
N MET A 50 -18.38 16.97 1.54
CA MET A 50 -19.83 16.92 1.41
C MET A 50 -20.30 15.65 0.68
N GLY A 51 -19.63 15.29 -0.41
CA GLY A 51 -19.91 14.06 -1.15
C GLY A 51 -19.67 12.80 -0.32
N LEU A 52 -18.57 12.73 0.44
CA LEU A 52 -18.26 11.60 1.31
C LEU A 52 -19.30 11.44 2.43
N GLY A 53 -19.67 12.53 3.09
CA GLY A 53 -20.71 12.50 4.12
C GLY A 53 -22.08 12.09 3.56
N THR A 54 -22.43 12.56 2.36
CA THR A 54 -23.61 12.14 1.62
C THR A 54 -23.57 10.64 1.31
N LEU A 55 -22.47 10.14 0.79
CA LEU A 55 -22.29 8.72 0.45
C LEU A 55 -22.43 7.83 1.71
N ILE A 56 -21.77 8.18 2.80
CA ILE A 56 -21.85 7.45 4.09
C ILE A 56 -23.32 7.32 4.53
N ARG A 57 -24.10 8.39 4.44
CA ARG A 57 -25.52 8.38 4.80
C ARG A 57 -26.34 7.51 3.85
N ARG A 58 -26.11 7.61 2.54
CA ARG A 58 -26.80 6.80 1.52
C ARG A 58 -26.47 5.30 1.64
N MET A 59 -25.29 4.97 2.14
CA MET A 59 -24.90 3.59 2.50
C MET A 59 -25.58 3.10 3.78
N GLY A 60 -26.31 3.93 4.52
CA GLY A 60 -26.94 3.59 5.79
C GLY A 60 -25.93 3.38 6.94
N VAL A 61 -24.70 3.88 6.79
CA VAL A 61 -23.68 3.80 7.83
C VAL A 61 -23.83 4.99 8.78
N LYS A 62 -23.57 4.75 10.08
CA LYS A 62 -23.57 5.81 11.08
C LYS A 62 -22.60 6.93 10.66
N PRO A 63 -23.05 8.20 10.54
CA PRO A 63 -22.22 9.29 10.03
C PRO A 63 -21.26 9.82 11.11
N GLU A 64 -20.40 8.93 11.61
CA GLU A 64 -19.29 9.22 12.50
C GLU A 64 -18.00 8.81 11.82
N ILE A 65 -17.01 9.72 11.77
CA ILE A 65 -15.80 9.55 10.97
C ILE A 65 -14.57 10.03 11.70
N VAL A 66 -13.51 9.21 11.66
CA VAL A 66 -12.16 9.60 12.07
C VAL A 66 -11.50 10.36 10.93
N THR A 67 -10.83 11.48 11.25
CA THR A 67 -9.94 12.19 10.33
C THR A 67 -8.56 12.35 10.94
N GLY A 68 -7.55 12.32 10.07
CA GLY A 68 -6.16 12.61 10.38
C GLY A 68 -5.46 13.16 9.16
N HIS A 69 -4.22 13.58 9.30
CA HIS A 69 -3.41 14.06 8.18
C HIS A 69 -1.94 13.67 8.34
N ASP A 70 -1.24 13.50 7.21
CA ASP A 70 0.20 13.32 7.19
C ASP A 70 0.96 14.64 7.46
N PHE A 71 2.28 14.56 7.46
CA PHE A 71 3.17 15.67 7.86
C PHE A 71 3.34 16.78 6.81
N ARG A 72 2.77 16.65 5.61
CA ARG A 72 2.92 17.69 4.56
C ARG A 72 2.35 19.03 5.04
N GLY A 73 3.07 20.12 4.82
CA GLY A 73 2.76 21.45 5.36
C GLY A 73 1.35 21.97 5.01
N TYR A 74 0.74 21.45 3.95
CA TYR A 74 -0.62 21.80 3.51
C TYR A 74 -1.69 20.79 3.95
N SER A 75 -1.32 19.60 4.44
CA SER A 75 -2.27 18.52 4.74
C SER A 75 -3.26 18.87 5.84
N SER A 76 -2.83 19.64 6.84
CA SER A 76 -3.73 20.13 7.90
C SER A 76 -4.84 21.02 7.34
N SER A 77 -4.53 21.97 6.45
CA SER A 77 -5.52 22.87 5.82
C SER A 77 -6.48 22.08 4.93
N ILE A 78 -5.96 21.12 4.18
CA ILE A 78 -6.76 20.22 3.34
C ILE A 78 -7.73 19.39 4.21
N LYS A 79 -7.24 18.82 5.32
CA LYS A 79 -8.07 18.10 6.27
C LYS A 79 -9.20 18.99 6.81
N MET A 80 -8.92 20.25 7.19
CA MET A 80 -9.94 21.14 7.71
C MET A 80 -11.00 21.49 6.65
N ALA A 81 -10.62 21.65 5.39
CA ALA A 81 -11.57 21.80 4.30
C ALA A 81 -12.48 20.56 4.14
N LEU A 82 -11.89 19.35 4.20
CA LEU A 82 -12.64 18.09 4.18
C LEU A 82 -13.61 18.01 5.36
N VAL A 83 -13.16 18.35 6.57
CA VAL A 83 -13.97 18.36 7.81
C VAL A 83 -15.17 19.27 7.69
N THR A 84 -15.01 20.48 7.14
CA THR A 84 -16.13 21.40 6.96
C THR A 84 -17.21 20.84 6.03
N GLY A 85 -16.79 20.15 4.97
CA GLY A 85 -17.69 19.44 4.07
C GLY A 85 -18.42 18.27 4.74
N LEU A 86 -17.70 17.44 5.50
CA LEU A 86 -18.27 16.33 6.26
C LEU A 86 -19.31 16.81 7.28
N MET A 87 -19.03 17.91 7.99
CA MET A 87 -19.95 18.50 8.95
C MET A 87 -21.21 19.06 8.26
N ALA A 88 -21.08 19.67 7.09
CA ALA A 88 -22.22 20.17 6.32
C ALA A 88 -23.16 19.03 5.89
N ALA A 89 -22.62 17.85 5.62
CA ALA A 89 -23.38 16.62 5.34
C ALA A 89 -23.83 15.87 6.62
N GLY A 90 -23.69 16.49 7.82
CA GLY A 90 -24.18 15.95 9.08
C GLY A 90 -23.30 14.92 9.76
N CYS A 91 -22.01 14.79 9.38
CA CYS A 91 -21.09 13.87 10.04
C CYS A 91 -20.57 14.41 11.38
N LYS A 92 -20.39 13.52 12.34
CA LYS A 92 -19.59 13.77 13.54
C LYS A 92 -18.15 13.39 13.26
N VAL A 93 -17.26 14.36 13.31
CA VAL A 93 -15.86 14.21 12.97
C VAL A 93 -15.01 14.11 14.24
N HIS A 94 -14.21 13.05 14.31
CA HIS A 94 -13.21 12.80 15.36
C HIS A 94 -11.81 13.00 14.74
N ASP A 95 -11.20 14.14 15.01
CA ASP A 95 -9.91 14.53 14.44
C ASP A 95 -8.77 14.08 15.37
N ILE A 96 -7.90 13.20 14.90
CA ILE A 96 -6.72 12.71 15.63
C ILE A 96 -5.43 13.50 15.34
N GLY A 97 -5.50 14.53 14.49
CA GLY A 97 -4.35 15.40 14.17
C GLY A 97 -3.34 14.75 13.21
N LEU A 98 -2.05 15.02 13.48
CA LEU A 98 -0.95 14.40 12.74
C LEU A 98 -0.92 12.90 13.03
N ALA A 99 -0.98 12.10 11.97
CA ALA A 99 -1.09 10.66 12.08
C ALA A 99 -0.47 9.94 10.87
N MET A 100 -0.07 8.70 11.06
CA MET A 100 0.14 7.75 9.97
C MET A 100 -1.22 7.18 9.52
N SER A 101 -1.29 6.67 8.29
CA SER A 101 -2.50 6.00 7.78
C SER A 101 -2.97 4.86 8.69
N PRO A 102 -2.12 3.92 9.15
CA PRO A 102 -2.53 2.88 10.10
C PRO A 102 -3.06 3.42 11.43
N MET A 103 -2.54 4.55 11.90
CA MET A 103 -3.06 5.18 13.12
C MET A 103 -4.50 5.66 12.95
N ALA A 104 -4.86 6.18 11.76
CA ALA A 104 -6.24 6.54 11.45
C ALA A 104 -7.15 5.32 11.37
N TYR A 105 -6.68 4.20 10.81
CA TYR A 105 -7.43 2.94 10.82
C TYR A 105 -7.58 2.38 12.23
N PHE A 106 -6.52 2.43 13.05
CA PHE A 106 -6.59 2.04 14.46
C PHE A 106 -7.61 2.88 15.23
N ALA A 107 -7.72 4.15 14.95
CA ALA A 107 -8.66 5.05 15.62
C ALA A 107 -10.12 4.62 15.41
N GLN A 108 -10.47 4.00 14.28
CA GLN A 108 -11.81 3.44 14.10
C GLN A 108 -12.16 2.40 15.16
N PHE A 109 -11.17 1.59 15.58
CA PHE A 109 -11.35 0.58 16.62
C PHE A 109 -11.32 1.20 18.03
N ALA A 110 -10.35 2.07 18.30
CA ALA A 110 -10.16 2.66 19.62
C ALA A 110 -11.31 3.60 20.02
N LEU A 111 -11.93 4.28 19.04
CA LEU A 111 -13.04 5.23 19.27
C LEU A 111 -14.41 4.64 18.93
N ASP A 112 -14.47 3.40 18.46
CA ASP A 112 -15.69 2.72 17.97
C ASP A 112 -16.42 3.52 16.86
N VAL A 113 -15.67 4.07 15.91
CA VAL A 113 -16.17 4.88 14.80
C VAL A 113 -16.09 4.08 13.49
N PRO A 114 -17.20 3.97 12.70
CA PRO A 114 -17.20 3.11 11.52
C PRO A 114 -16.40 3.66 10.33
N CYS A 115 -16.29 4.99 10.21
CA CYS A 115 -15.73 5.62 9.02
C CYS A 115 -14.38 6.26 9.28
N VAL A 116 -13.57 6.38 8.21
CA VAL A 116 -12.27 7.03 8.23
C VAL A 116 -12.05 7.84 6.95
N ALA A 117 -11.39 8.98 7.08
CA ALA A 117 -10.84 9.76 5.97
C ALA A 117 -9.46 10.31 6.38
N MET A 118 -8.41 9.66 5.88
CA MET A 118 -7.02 10.07 6.13
C MET A 118 -6.49 10.90 4.98
N VAL A 119 -6.09 12.14 5.27
CA VAL A 119 -5.49 13.05 4.29
C VAL A 119 -4.01 12.75 4.16
N THR A 120 -3.61 12.17 3.04
CA THR A 120 -2.24 11.78 2.74
C THR A 120 -2.02 11.60 1.25
N ALA A 121 -0.81 11.83 0.78
CA ALA A 121 -0.39 11.44 -0.55
C ALA A 121 0.56 10.21 -0.54
N SER A 122 0.67 9.49 0.60
CA SER A 122 1.58 8.34 0.78
C SER A 122 3.02 8.70 0.35
N HIS A 123 3.61 7.94 -0.56
CA HIS A 123 4.95 8.14 -1.11
C HIS A 123 5.02 9.11 -2.32
N ASN A 124 3.92 9.80 -2.67
CA ASN A 124 3.97 10.78 -3.77
C ASN A 124 4.85 11.98 -3.41
N ASP A 125 5.44 12.60 -4.45
CA ASP A 125 6.26 13.79 -4.31
C ASP A 125 5.51 14.96 -3.66
N ASN A 126 6.26 15.96 -3.22
CA ASN A 126 5.70 17.20 -2.69
C ASN A 126 4.77 17.87 -3.72
N GLY A 127 3.68 18.46 -3.24
CA GLY A 127 2.61 19.05 -4.06
C GLY A 127 1.41 18.11 -4.27
N TRP A 128 1.58 16.80 -4.09
CA TRP A 128 0.45 15.87 -4.12
C TRP A 128 -0.30 15.82 -2.81
N THR A 129 -1.60 15.62 -2.90
CA THR A 129 -2.50 15.29 -1.80
C THR A 129 -3.43 14.17 -2.19
N GLY A 130 -4.06 13.55 -1.22
CA GLY A 130 -5.05 12.52 -1.42
C GLY A 130 -5.86 12.24 -0.17
N ILE A 131 -6.82 11.35 -0.30
CA ILE A 131 -7.67 10.93 0.80
C ILE A 131 -7.87 9.42 0.72
N LYS A 132 -7.45 8.69 1.75
CA LYS A 132 -7.79 7.28 1.95
C LYS A 132 -9.06 7.21 2.77
N MET A 133 -10.09 6.52 2.28
CA MET A 133 -11.44 6.54 2.85
C MET A 133 -11.97 5.14 3.11
N GLY A 134 -12.83 5.02 4.12
CA GLY A 134 -13.54 3.78 4.43
C GLY A 134 -14.77 4.04 5.28
N ALA A 135 -15.77 3.18 5.14
CA ALA A 135 -17.03 3.25 5.90
C ALA A 135 -17.34 1.93 6.64
N GLN A 136 -16.41 0.99 6.64
CA GLN A 136 -16.53 -0.30 7.32
C GLN A 136 -15.13 -0.82 7.69
N ARG A 137 -14.75 -0.63 8.95
CA ARG A 137 -13.45 -1.09 9.47
C ARG A 137 -13.25 -2.61 9.33
N PRO A 138 -12.06 -3.09 8.99
CA PRO A 138 -10.85 -2.34 8.65
C PRO A 138 -10.76 -1.94 7.18
N VAL A 139 -11.82 -2.11 6.41
CA VAL A 139 -11.85 -2.03 4.95
C VAL A 139 -11.92 -0.58 4.48
N THR A 140 -11.11 -0.24 3.50
CA THR A 140 -11.18 1.02 2.74
C THR A 140 -12.05 0.88 1.49
N PHE A 141 -12.42 2.00 0.88
CA PHE A 141 -13.23 2.03 -0.33
C PHE A 141 -12.60 1.22 -1.46
N GLY A 142 -13.44 0.68 -2.32
CA GLY A 142 -13.09 0.05 -3.58
C GLY A 142 -13.69 0.81 -4.75
N PRO A 143 -13.62 0.26 -5.99
CA PRO A 143 -14.06 0.94 -7.21
C PRO A 143 -15.50 1.42 -7.18
N ASP A 144 -16.41 0.64 -6.60
CA ASP A 144 -17.83 0.98 -6.57
C ASP A 144 -18.10 2.21 -5.69
N GLU A 145 -17.53 2.23 -4.47
CA GLU A 145 -17.67 3.36 -3.56
C GLU A 145 -16.94 4.61 -4.10
N MET A 146 -15.79 4.44 -4.74
CA MET A 146 -15.05 5.55 -5.36
C MET A 146 -15.79 6.12 -6.56
N THR A 147 -16.44 5.28 -7.37
CA THR A 147 -17.27 5.73 -8.49
C THR A 147 -18.49 6.49 -7.97
N ALA A 148 -19.20 5.95 -6.98
CA ALA A 148 -20.36 6.63 -6.38
C ALA A 148 -19.96 7.97 -5.76
N LEU A 149 -18.83 8.05 -5.05
CA LEU A 149 -18.32 9.31 -4.50
C LEU A 149 -18.02 10.33 -5.61
N LYS A 150 -17.31 9.90 -6.66
CA LYS A 150 -17.01 10.76 -7.81
C LYS A 150 -18.29 11.34 -8.43
N ASP A 151 -19.28 10.50 -8.68
CA ASP A 151 -20.52 10.91 -9.32
C ASP A 151 -21.29 11.91 -8.44
N ILE A 152 -21.40 11.67 -7.15
CA ILE A 152 -22.01 12.61 -6.18
C ILE A 152 -21.29 13.96 -6.21
N VAL A 153 -19.94 13.95 -6.11
CA VAL A 153 -19.13 15.18 -6.05
C VAL A 153 -19.25 15.99 -7.35
N LEU A 154 -19.04 15.34 -8.51
CA LEU A 154 -19.05 16.03 -9.81
C LEU A 154 -20.45 16.51 -10.21
N ALA A 155 -21.51 15.84 -9.77
CA ALA A 155 -22.89 16.31 -9.96
C ALA A 155 -23.27 17.45 -9.00
N GLY A 156 -22.52 17.63 -7.88
CA GLY A 156 -22.91 18.54 -6.82
C GLY A 156 -24.17 18.06 -6.06
N ASP A 157 -24.41 16.75 -6.05
CA ASP A 157 -25.59 16.10 -5.46
C ASP A 157 -25.39 15.81 -3.97
N PHE A 158 -25.35 16.87 -3.17
CA PHE A 158 -25.03 16.82 -1.75
C PHE A 158 -26.27 16.83 -0.85
N ASP A 159 -26.32 15.90 0.11
CA ASP A 159 -27.30 15.88 1.20
C ASP A 159 -26.79 16.76 2.35
N LEU A 160 -27.10 18.06 2.30
CA LEU A 160 -26.70 19.02 3.33
C LEU A 160 -27.79 19.06 4.43
N VAL A 161 -27.61 18.23 5.46
CA VAL A 161 -28.65 18.03 6.50
C VAL A 161 -28.35 18.75 7.80
N GLY A 162 -27.15 19.33 7.95
CA GLY A 162 -26.73 19.96 9.20
C GLY A 162 -26.55 18.96 10.36
N GLY A 163 -26.32 19.47 11.56
CA GLY A 163 -26.14 18.65 12.78
C GLY A 163 -24.81 17.96 12.89
N GLY A 164 -23.88 18.24 11.98
CA GLY A 164 -22.49 17.78 12.07
C GLY A 164 -21.75 18.45 13.23
N SER A 165 -20.73 17.77 13.74
CA SER A 165 -19.90 18.28 14.82
C SER A 165 -18.45 17.90 14.61
N TYR A 166 -17.57 18.64 15.25
CA TYR A 166 -16.13 18.41 15.27
C TYR A 166 -15.62 18.24 16.69
N ALA A 167 -14.80 17.23 16.89
CA ALA A 167 -14.08 17.03 18.14
C ALA A 167 -12.61 16.67 17.83
N PHE A 168 -11.68 17.44 18.34
CA PHE A 168 -10.28 17.03 18.38
C PHE A 168 -10.08 16.00 19.47
N VAL A 169 -9.42 14.89 19.17
CA VAL A 169 -9.10 13.81 20.10
C VAL A 169 -7.67 14.03 20.60
N PRO A 170 -7.49 14.61 21.79
CA PRO A 170 -6.15 14.95 22.27
C PRO A 170 -5.34 13.69 22.58
N ASN A 171 -4.03 13.77 22.39
CA ASN A 171 -3.08 12.72 22.75
C ASN A 171 -3.35 11.34 22.10
N PHE A 172 -4.03 11.30 20.96
CA PHE A 172 -4.32 10.04 20.27
C PHE A 172 -3.06 9.24 19.90
N PRO A 173 -1.92 9.85 19.51
CA PRO A 173 -0.67 9.14 19.30
C PRO A 173 -0.23 8.27 20.49
N GLU A 174 -0.50 8.69 21.72
CA GLU A 174 -0.15 7.90 22.91
C GLU A 174 -1.06 6.65 23.08
N VAL A 175 -2.29 6.72 22.57
CA VAL A 175 -3.21 5.55 22.56
C VAL A 175 -2.67 4.49 21.60
N TYR A 176 -2.23 4.90 20.41
CA TYR A 176 -1.61 4.01 19.42
C TYR A 176 -0.25 3.47 19.93
N PHE A 177 0.60 4.34 20.48
CA PHE A 177 1.87 3.94 21.12
C PHE A 177 1.65 2.86 22.16
N LYS A 178 0.71 3.07 23.08
CA LYS A 178 0.38 2.10 24.14
C LYS A 178 -0.12 0.79 23.56
N ASP A 179 -0.95 0.82 22.53
CA ASP A 179 -1.44 -0.39 21.87
C ASP A 179 -0.31 -1.26 21.31
N LEU A 180 0.64 -0.65 20.59
CA LEU A 180 1.77 -1.36 20.00
C LEU A 180 2.80 -1.82 21.03
N THR A 181 2.96 -1.10 22.14
CA THR A 181 3.99 -1.38 23.15
C THR A 181 3.48 -2.15 24.39
N SER A 182 2.17 -2.39 24.53
CA SER A 182 1.57 -3.18 25.62
C SER A 182 1.78 -4.70 25.48
N ARG A 183 2.87 -5.11 24.89
CA ARG A 183 3.31 -6.49 24.64
C ARG A 183 4.65 -6.74 25.32
N PRO A 184 5.06 -7.99 25.55
CA PRO A 184 6.39 -8.29 26.08
C PRO A 184 7.48 -7.70 25.18
N LYS A 185 8.49 -7.10 25.81
CA LYS A 185 9.69 -6.66 25.10
C LYS A 185 10.43 -7.85 24.51
N ILE A 186 11.10 -7.61 23.38
CA ILE A 186 12.02 -8.59 22.81
C ILE A 186 13.14 -8.91 23.81
N LYS A 187 13.63 -10.15 23.77
CA LYS A 187 14.72 -10.62 24.65
C LYS A 187 16.09 -10.41 24.03
N ARG A 188 16.15 -10.53 22.70
CA ARG A 188 17.37 -10.32 21.92
C ARG A 188 17.69 -8.84 21.85
N LYS A 189 18.93 -8.46 22.11
CA LYS A 189 19.41 -7.10 21.83
C LYS A 189 19.55 -6.94 20.33
N LEU A 190 18.64 -6.20 19.72
CA LEU A 190 18.66 -5.89 18.30
C LEU A 190 19.00 -4.42 18.10
N LYS A 191 20.00 -4.16 17.26
CA LYS A 191 20.32 -2.83 16.76
C LYS A 191 19.59 -2.62 15.43
N VAL A 192 18.71 -1.63 15.38
CA VAL A 192 17.76 -1.42 14.28
C VAL A 192 17.95 -0.02 13.70
N ILE A 193 18.14 0.07 12.37
CA ILE A 193 17.97 1.35 11.66
C ILE A 193 16.49 1.59 11.45
N ALA A 194 15.95 2.71 11.94
CA ALA A 194 14.59 3.15 11.65
C ALA A 194 14.64 4.23 10.56
N ALA A 195 14.52 3.82 9.30
CA ALA A 195 14.62 4.71 8.14
C ALA A 195 13.24 5.30 7.82
N CYS A 196 13.06 6.58 8.10
CA CYS A 196 11.77 7.26 7.99
C CYS A 196 11.64 8.13 6.73
N GLY A 197 12.72 8.34 5.97
CA GLY A 197 12.73 9.11 4.73
C GLY A 197 12.12 10.50 4.84
N ASN A 198 12.26 11.16 6.00
CA ASN A 198 11.63 12.42 6.35
C ASN A 198 10.09 12.39 6.35
N GLY A 199 9.49 11.17 6.35
CA GLY A 199 8.05 10.94 6.35
C GLY A 199 7.40 10.94 7.74
N THR A 200 6.09 10.76 7.80
CA THR A 200 5.30 10.82 9.04
C THR A 200 5.77 9.82 10.10
N ALA A 201 6.30 8.66 9.68
CA ALA A 201 6.81 7.64 10.58
C ALA A 201 7.96 8.13 11.48
N GLY A 202 8.69 9.18 11.08
CA GLY A 202 9.76 9.78 11.87
C GLY A 202 9.31 10.27 13.24
N ALA A 203 8.07 10.72 13.37
CA ALA A 203 7.49 11.15 14.64
C ALA A 203 7.15 9.97 15.58
N PHE A 204 7.10 8.73 15.10
CA PHE A 204 6.53 7.60 15.84
C PHE A 204 7.44 6.37 15.91
N ALA A 205 8.03 5.96 14.79
CA ALA A 205 8.71 4.69 14.64
C ALA A 205 9.91 4.51 15.58
N PRO A 206 10.86 5.47 15.69
CA PRO A 206 12.01 5.29 16.58
C PRO A 206 11.59 5.03 18.03
N ARG A 207 10.70 5.86 18.57
CA ARG A 207 10.22 5.75 19.94
C ARG A 207 9.50 4.43 20.23
N ILE A 208 8.72 3.93 19.26
CA ILE A 208 7.99 2.66 19.41
C ILE A 208 8.95 1.48 19.46
N LEU A 209 9.94 1.44 18.54
CA LEU A 209 10.93 0.37 18.48
C LEU A 209 11.84 0.37 19.72
N GLU A 210 12.23 1.54 20.25
CA GLU A 210 12.97 1.67 21.50
C GLU A 210 12.17 1.11 22.69
N ALA A 211 10.89 1.45 22.76
CA ALA A 211 10.00 0.98 23.84
C ALA A 211 9.86 -0.55 23.83
N LEU A 212 10.00 -1.20 22.66
CA LEU A 212 9.97 -2.65 22.51
C LEU A 212 11.30 -3.32 22.86
N GLY A 213 12.37 -2.56 23.12
CA GLY A 213 13.67 -3.05 23.60
C GLY A 213 14.78 -3.05 22.55
N CYS A 214 14.58 -2.45 21.37
CA CYS A 214 15.61 -2.28 20.37
C CYS A 214 16.59 -1.14 20.74
N GLU A 215 17.86 -1.28 20.31
CA GLU A 215 18.77 -0.15 20.16
C GLU A 215 18.48 0.47 18.79
N VAL A 216 17.88 1.66 18.77
CA VAL A 216 17.40 2.28 17.54
C VAL A 216 18.34 3.38 17.06
N ILE A 217 18.68 3.35 15.79
CA ILE A 217 19.37 4.41 15.08
C ILE A 217 18.34 5.06 14.15
N PRO A 218 17.81 6.23 14.49
CA PRO A 218 16.88 6.96 13.62
C PRO A 218 17.63 7.49 12.39
N MET A 219 17.06 7.25 11.21
CA MET A 219 17.58 7.73 9.94
C MET A 219 16.52 8.56 9.22
N ASP A 220 16.86 9.80 8.87
CA ASP A 220 15.95 10.75 8.22
C ASP A 220 14.58 10.81 8.94
N ALA A 221 14.61 10.91 10.29
CA ALA A 221 13.41 10.91 11.14
C ALA A 221 12.81 12.31 11.34
N GLU A 222 13.50 13.37 10.96
CA GLU A 222 12.94 14.73 10.95
C GLU A 222 11.87 14.84 9.86
N LEU A 223 10.76 15.49 10.18
CA LEU A 223 9.65 15.66 9.22
C LEU A 223 10.00 16.75 8.20
N ASP A 224 10.23 16.37 6.95
CA ASP A 224 10.48 17.29 5.84
C ASP A 224 9.81 16.82 4.55
N HIS A 225 8.69 17.47 4.20
CA HIS A 225 7.90 17.12 3.01
C HIS A 225 8.57 17.51 1.67
N THR A 226 9.76 18.09 1.70
CA THR A 226 10.57 18.33 0.49
C THR A 226 11.38 17.09 0.09
N PHE A 227 11.49 16.08 0.98
CA PHE A 227 12.23 14.84 0.77
C PHE A 227 13.66 15.07 0.27
N PRO A 228 14.53 15.69 1.08
CA PRO A 228 15.82 16.24 0.61
C PRO A 228 16.82 15.17 0.11
N ARG A 229 16.70 13.91 0.56
CA ARG A 229 17.61 12.84 0.17
C ARG A 229 17.00 11.90 -0.88
N TYR A 230 15.81 11.43 -0.63
CA TYR A 230 15.07 10.50 -1.49
C TYR A 230 13.59 10.52 -1.09
N ASN A 231 12.74 10.04 -1.99
CA ASN A 231 11.33 9.85 -1.69
C ASN A 231 11.17 8.66 -0.71
N PRO A 232 10.43 8.80 0.40
CA PRO A 232 10.16 7.70 1.34
C PRO A 232 9.27 6.64 0.69
N ASN A 233 9.90 5.65 0.07
CA ASN A 233 9.24 4.55 -0.60
C ASN A 233 10.12 3.28 -0.50
N PRO A 234 9.66 2.22 0.18
CA PRO A 234 10.41 0.97 0.33
C PRO A 234 10.69 0.20 -0.99
N GLU A 235 10.15 0.66 -2.11
CA GLU A 235 10.50 0.17 -3.46
C GLU A 235 11.53 1.08 -4.17
N ASP A 236 11.90 2.22 -3.57
CA ASP A 236 12.87 3.16 -4.15
C ASP A 236 14.30 2.70 -3.83
N MET A 237 15.08 2.41 -4.87
CA MET A 237 16.45 1.93 -4.73
C MET A 237 17.37 2.93 -4.00
N LYS A 238 17.12 4.24 -4.10
CA LYS A 238 17.92 5.25 -3.37
C LYS A 238 17.71 5.14 -1.86
N MET A 239 16.46 4.92 -1.44
CA MET A 239 16.15 4.68 -0.03
C MET A 239 16.78 3.37 0.45
N LEU A 240 16.63 2.28 -0.31
CA LEU A 240 17.16 0.97 0.04
C LEU A 240 18.69 0.98 0.11
N HIS A 241 19.39 1.60 -0.85
CA HIS A 241 20.83 1.77 -0.81
C HIS A 241 21.29 2.59 0.41
N ALA A 242 20.59 3.67 0.73
CA ALA A 242 20.91 4.47 1.93
C ALA A 242 20.72 3.66 3.22
N MET A 243 19.69 2.79 3.29
CA MET A 243 19.50 1.86 4.39
C MET A 243 20.62 0.83 4.47
N ALA A 244 21.06 0.28 3.32
CA ALA A 244 22.16 -0.68 3.22
C ALA A 244 23.49 -0.08 3.71
N ASP A 245 23.77 1.15 3.32
CA ASP A 245 24.95 1.89 3.78
C ASP A 245 24.90 2.13 5.30
N ALA A 246 23.75 2.53 5.83
CA ALA A 246 23.59 2.75 7.28
C ALA A 246 23.74 1.43 8.07
N VAL A 247 23.24 0.30 7.58
CA VAL A 247 23.45 -1.01 8.22
C VAL A 247 24.94 -1.30 8.34
N LYS A 248 25.72 -1.10 7.28
CA LYS A 248 27.18 -1.36 7.26
C LYS A 248 27.93 -0.38 8.16
N GLU A 249 27.55 0.90 8.14
CA GLU A 249 28.19 1.96 8.94
C GLU A 249 28.02 1.70 10.44
N PHE A 250 26.79 1.39 10.87
CA PHE A 250 26.45 1.26 12.29
C PHE A 250 26.50 -0.17 12.81
N GLY A 251 26.74 -1.17 11.94
CA GLY A 251 26.71 -2.58 12.31
C GLY A 251 25.34 -3.00 12.86
N ALA A 252 24.28 -2.61 12.17
CA ALA A 252 22.91 -2.92 12.59
C ALA A 252 22.50 -4.36 12.22
N ASP A 253 21.60 -4.95 13.02
CA ASP A 253 21.05 -6.28 12.75
C ASP A 253 20.03 -6.27 11.60
N VAL A 254 19.36 -5.14 11.41
CA VAL A 254 18.34 -4.93 10.37
C VAL A 254 18.06 -3.44 10.18
N ALA A 255 17.72 -3.04 8.96
CA ALA A 255 17.10 -1.74 8.71
C ALA A 255 15.64 -1.92 8.30
N LEU A 256 14.77 -1.09 8.88
CA LEU A 256 13.33 -1.04 8.66
C LEU A 256 12.97 0.32 8.08
N GLY A 257 12.48 0.33 6.83
CA GLY A 257 12.19 1.56 6.09
C GLY A 257 10.68 1.78 5.94
N PHE A 258 10.21 3.00 6.23
CA PHE A 258 8.80 3.37 6.20
C PHE A 258 8.52 4.33 5.05
N ASP A 259 7.35 4.21 4.42
CA ASP A 259 6.90 5.18 3.43
C ASP A 259 6.31 6.45 4.06
N GLY A 260 5.92 7.41 3.22
CA GLY A 260 5.55 8.77 3.65
C GLY A 260 4.42 8.84 4.68
N ASP A 261 3.49 7.90 4.67
CA ASP A 261 2.38 7.83 5.64
C ASP A 261 2.40 6.56 6.52
N GLY A 262 3.49 5.79 6.45
CA GLY A 262 3.82 4.74 7.41
C GLY A 262 2.99 3.46 7.29
N ASP A 263 2.34 3.20 6.17
CA ASP A 263 1.58 1.96 5.97
C ASP A 263 2.38 0.85 5.26
N ARG A 264 3.65 1.13 4.88
CA ARG A 264 4.58 0.17 4.29
C ARG A 264 5.84 0.01 5.14
N CYS A 265 6.46 -1.17 5.01
CA CYS A 265 7.76 -1.44 5.60
C CYS A 265 8.68 -2.16 4.60
N GLY A 266 9.85 -1.58 4.33
CA GLY A 266 10.95 -2.20 3.63
C GLY A 266 12.00 -2.75 4.59
N VAL A 267 12.79 -3.72 4.16
CA VAL A 267 13.77 -4.40 5.02
C VAL A 267 15.10 -4.56 4.31
N VAL A 268 16.17 -4.23 5.00
CA VAL A 268 17.56 -4.52 4.60
C VAL A 268 18.22 -5.36 5.69
N ASP A 269 18.92 -6.40 5.33
CA ASP A 269 19.55 -7.31 6.28
C ASP A 269 20.85 -6.77 6.92
N ASN A 270 21.43 -7.53 7.83
CA ASN A 270 22.65 -7.17 8.55
C ASN A 270 23.94 -7.13 7.70
N HIS A 271 23.88 -7.55 6.43
CA HIS A 271 24.98 -7.41 5.45
C HIS A 271 24.74 -6.24 4.48
N GLY A 272 23.59 -5.55 4.61
CA GLY A 272 23.16 -4.50 3.68
C GLY A 272 22.62 -5.09 2.37
N GLU A 273 22.09 -6.30 2.39
CA GLU A 273 21.33 -6.88 1.29
C GLU A 273 19.88 -6.43 1.39
N GLU A 274 19.35 -5.93 0.30
CA GLU A 274 17.97 -5.44 0.18
C GLU A 274 17.04 -6.63 -0.03
N ILE A 275 16.12 -6.85 0.92
CA ILE A 275 15.19 -7.96 0.83
C ILE A 275 13.84 -7.43 0.33
N PHE A 276 13.44 -7.82 -0.88
CA PHE A 276 12.15 -7.42 -1.42
C PHE A 276 10.98 -7.87 -0.54
N ALA A 277 9.95 -7.03 -0.46
CA ALA A 277 8.85 -7.19 0.48
C ALA A 277 8.11 -8.53 0.34
N ASP A 278 7.99 -9.08 -0.88
CA ASP A 278 7.39 -10.40 -1.10
C ASP A 278 8.23 -11.55 -0.49
N LYS A 279 9.57 -11.42 -0.44
CA LYS A 279 10.45 -12.37 0.25
C LYS A 279 10.33 -12.24 1.78
N ILE A 280 10.25 -11.01 2.30
CA ILE A 280 9.92 -10.77 3.71
C ILE A 280 8.56 -11.40 4.05
N GLY A 281 7.57 -11.27 3.17
CA GLY A 281 6.27 -11.93 3.33
C GLY A 281 6.38 -13.45 3.44
N VAL A 282 7.23 -14.11 2.64
CA VAL A 282 7.49 -15.57 2.75
C VAL A 282 8.17 -15.90 4.09
N MET A 283 9.16 -15.11 4.52
CA MET A 283 9.84 -15.33 5.81
C MET A 283 8.87 -15.20 6.98
N LEU A 284 8.02 -14.16 6.97
CA LEU A 284 6.98 -13.96 7.99
C LEU A 284 5.90 -15.05 7.91
N ALA A 285 5.53 -15.51 6.71
CA ALA A 285 4.59 -16.62 6.56
C ALA A 285 5.15 -17.93 7.12
N ARG A 286 6.46 -18.22 6.96
CA ARG A 286 7.14 -19.35 7.61
C ARG A 286 7.11 -19.24 9.12
N ASP A 287 7.43 -18.07 9.66
CA ASP A 287 7.48 -17.82 11.09
C ASP A 287 6.07 -17.91 11.72
N LEU A 288 5.09 -17.23 11.15
CA LEU A 288 3.70 -17.28 11.59
C LEU A 288 3.05 -18.66 11.36
N GLY A 289 3.42 -19.35 10.29
CA GLY A 289 2.95 -20.70 10.00
C GLY A 289 3.41 -21.74 11.05
N LYS A 290 4.58 -21.54 11.64
CA LYS A 290 5.03 -22.36 12.79
C LYS A 290 4.15 -22.15 14.03
N LEU A 291 3.68 -20.92 14.24
CA LEU A 291 2.78 -20.57 15.34
C LEU A 291 1.31 -20.96 15.05
N HIS A 292 0.94 -20.93 13.76
CA HIS A 292 -0.42 -21.18 13.28
C HIS A 292 -0.40 -22.15 12.07
N PRO A 293 -0.16 -23.46 12.29
CA PRO A 293 -0.16 -24.44 11.20
C PRO A 293 -1.46 -24.42 10.39
N GLY A 294 -1.36 -24.50 9.08
CA GLY A 294 -2.52 -24.42 8.19
C GLY A 294 -3.07 -23.01 7.95
N ALA A 295 -2.37 -21.95 8.39
CA ALA A 295 -2.81 -20.58 8.22
C ALA A 295 -3.05 -20.25 6.75
N GLN A 296 -4.08 -19.41 6.51
CA GLN A 296 -4.39 -18.81 5.22
C GLN A 296 -3.69 -17.46 5.10
N PHE A 297 -3.03 -17.22 3.97
CA PHE A 297 -2.46 -15.91 3.58
C PHE A 297 -3.06 -15.44 2.26
N VAL A 298 -3.16 -14.12 2.09
CA VAL A 298 -3.50 -13.48 0.81
C VAL A 298 -2.24 -12.81 0.29
N VAL A 299 -1.94 -12.98 -0.99
CA VAL A 299 -0.75 -12.37 -1.61
C VAL A 299 -1.14 -11.71 -2.93
N ASP A 300 -0.52 -10.59 -3.27
CA ASP A 300 -0.81 -9.98 -4.55
C ASP A 300 -0.19 -10.77 -5.72
N VAL A 301 -0.79 -10.65 -6.89
CA VAL A 301 -0.36 -11.41 -8.09
C VAL A 301 1.05 -11.07 -8.56
N LYS A 302 1.64 -9.95 -8.11
CA LYS A 302 3.03 -9.57 -8.39
C LYS A 302 4.04 -10.31 -7.51
N SER A 303 3.58 -10.91 -6.42
CA SER A 303 4.45 -11.55 -5.43
C SER A 303 5.07 -12.85 -5.92
N THR A 304 6.20 -13.18 -5.31
CA THR A 304 6.99 -14.39 -5.62
C THR A 304 6.16 -15.68 -5.66
N GLY A 305 6.55 -16.60 -6.51
CA GLY A 305 5.98 -17.96 -6.57
C GLY A 305 6.25 -18.80 -5.32
N LEU A 306 7.18 -18.37 -4.44
CA LEU A 306 7.53 -19.10 -3.22
C LEU A 306 6.36 -19.29 -2.25
N PHE A 307 5.37 -18.40 -2.23
CA PHE A 307 4.19 -18.61 -1.37
C PHE A 307 3.46 -19.93 -1.64
N SER A 308 3.56 -20.47 -2.86
CA SER A 308 2.95 -21.76 -3.23
C SER A 308 3.96 -22.89 -3.42
N THR A 309 5.26 -22.61 -3.51
CA THR A 309 6.29 -23.61 -3.84
C THR A 309 7.31 -23.83 -2.74
N ASP A 310 7.30 -22.99 -1.70
CA ASP A 310 8.24 -23.08 -0.59
C ASP A 310 8.03 -24.38 0.24
N PRO A 311 9.06 -25.22 0.41
CA PRO A 311 8.92 -26.51 1.10
C PRO A 311 8.45 -26.39 2.56
N GLU A 312 8.89 -25.36 3.29
CA GLU A 312 8.50 -25.17 4.68
C GLU A 312 7.03 -24.72 4.79
N LEU A 313 6.56 -23.82 3.92
CA LEU A 313 5.15 -23.43 3.88
C LEU A 313 4.25 -24.61 3.55
N ILE A 314 4.65 -25.45 2.58
CA ILE A 314 3.93 -26.68 2.23
C ILE A 314 3.86 -27.63 3.42
N LYS A 315 4.98 -27.87 4.09
CA LYS A 315 5.07 -28.74 5.28
C LYS A 315 4.19 -28.24 6.44
N LEU A 316 4.09 -26.92 6.61
CA LEU A 316 3.25 -26.28 7.63
C LEU A 316 1.76 -26.27 7.25
N GLY A 317 1.41 -26.76 6.02
CA GLY A 317 0.03 -26.75 5.51
C GLY A 317 -0.51 -25.35 5.23
N VAL A 318 0.37 -24.36 5.08
CA VAL A 318 0.01 -22.98 4.77
C VAL A 318 -0.64 -22.90 3.40
N LYS A 319 -1.67 -22.06 3.29
CA LYS A 319 -2.38 -21.79 2.04
C LYS A 319 -2.16 -20.34 1.62
N ALA A 320 -1.84 -20.12 0.35
CA ALA A 320 -1.70 -18.79 -0.24
C ALA A 320 -2.77 -18.58 -1.32
N ASP A 321 -3.48 -17.45 -1.23
CA ASP A 321 -4.47 -17.01 -2.21
C ASP A 321 -3.89 -15.80 -2.97
N TYR A 322 -3.59 -15.97 -4.26
CA TYR A 322 -3.12 -14.89 -5.11
C TYR A 322 -4.28 -14.00 -5.53
N TRP A 323 -4.21 -12.72 -5.19
CA TRP A 323 -5.30 -11.77 -5.36
C TRP A 323 -4.88 -10.49 -6.06
N LYS A 324 -5.87 -9.61 -6.31
CA LYS A 324 -5.64 -8.30 -6.93
C LYS A 324 -4.66 -7.46 -6.13
N THR A 325 -3.72 -6.81 -6.82
CA THR A 325 -2.83 -5.81 -6.22
C THR A 325 -3.61 -4.56 -5.82
N GLY A 326 -3.37 -4.05 -4.64
CA GLY A 326 -3.95 -2.82 -4.10
C GLY A 326 -4.44 -3.01 -2.68
N HIS A 327 -4.02 -2.10 -1.79
CA HIS A 327 -4.25 -2.23 -0.35
C HIS A 327 -5.74 -2.47 0.02
N SER A 328 -6.67 -1.86 -0.69
CA SER A 328 -8.10 -2.05 -0.43
C SER A 328 -8.58 -3.45 -0.83
N TYR A 329 -8.09 -3.99 -1.95
CA TYR A 329 -8.42 -5.34 -2.40
C TYR A 329 -7.90 -6.41 -1.43
N ILE A 330 -6.65 -6.25 -0.98
CA ILE A 330 -6.05 -7.18 -0.03
C ILE A 330 -6.76 -7.13 1.32
N LYS A 331 -7.05 -5.94 1.88
CA LYS A 331 -7.83 -5.81 3.13
C LYS A 331 -9.17 -6.54 3.06
N ARG A 332 -9.93 -6.33 1.97
CA ARG A 332 -11.21 -7.02 1.76
C ARG A 332 -11.04 -8.53 1.71
N ARG A 333 -10.06 -9.00 0.94
CA ARG A 333 -9.82 -10.44 0.78
C ARG A 333 -9.32 -11.12 2.06
N VAL A 334 -8.44 -10.45 2.82
CA VAL A 334 -7.98 -10.91 4.14
C VAL A 334 -9.15 -11.07 5.11
N ARG A 335 -10.08 -10.10 5.14
CA ARG A 335 -11.30 -10.17 5.93
C ARG A 335 -12.21 -11.31 5.45
N ASP A 336 -12.48 -11.39 4.16
CA ASP A 336 -13.45 -12.34 3.58
C ASP A 336 -13.01 -13.79 3.75
N LEU A 337 -11.69 -14.06 3.68
CA LEU A 337 -11.11 -15.38 3.93
C LEU A 337 -10.75 -15.61 5.40
N GLN A 338 -10.90 -14.63 6.27
CA GLN A 338 -10.37 -14.64 7.65
C GLN A 338 -8.89 -15.04 7.66
N ALA A 339 -8.13 -14.60 6.66
CA ALA A 339 -6.73 -14.93 6.52
C ALA A 339 -5.92 -14.33 7.66
N LEU A 340 -4.86 -15.03 8.09
CA LEU A 340 -3.97 -14.56 9.15
C LEU A 340 -3.21 -13.30 8.77
N ALA A 341 -2.79 -13.21 7.51
CA ALA A 341 -2.17 -12.01 6.96
C ALA A 341 -2.37 -11.89 5.45
N GLY A 342 -2.11 -10.67 4.95
CA GLY A 342 -1.96 -10.35 3.54
C GLY A 342 -0.59 -9.71 3.27
N PHE A 343 -0.03 -9.91 2.09
CA PHE A 343 1.28 -9.41 1.69
C PHE A 343 1.25 -8.85 0.26
N GLU A 344 1.74 -7.64 0.09
CA GLU A 344 1.98 -7.05 -1.23
C GLU A 344 3.47 -6.85 -1.49
N LYS A 345 3.90 -7.08 -2.74
CA LYS A 345 5.28 -6.81 -3.18
C LYS A 345 5.70 -5.35 -2.97
N SER A 346 4.74 -4.44 -2.87
CA SER A 346 4.96 -3.00 -2.61
C SER A 346 5.30 -2.65 -1.15
N GLY A 347 5.32 -3.62 -0.24
CA GLY A 347 5.64 -3.41 1.17
C GLY A 347 4.45 -3.17 2.09
N HIS A 348 3.21 -3.26 1.59
CA HIS A 348 2.02 -3.32 2.44
C HIS A 348 1.85 -4.71 3.03
N PHE A 349 1.70 -4.79 4.35
CA PHE A 349 1.45 -6.02 5.09
C PHE A 349 0.23 -5.85 5.99
N PHE A 350 -0.66 -6.80 5.93
CA PHE A 350 -1.98 -6.76 6.57
C PHE A 350 -2.08 -7.92 7.55
N PHE A 351 -1.98 -7.67 8.83
CA PHE A 351 -2.07 -8.73 9.82
C PHE A 351 -3.42 -8.71 10.52
N ASN A 352 -4.08 -9.86 10.60
CA ASN A 352 -5.21 -10.08 11.46
C ASN A 352 -4.78 -10.46 12.89
N ALA A 353 -5.72 -10.60 13.79
CA ALA A 353 -5.47 -11.09 15.13
C ALA A 353 -4.79 -12.48 15.07
N PRO A 354 -3.81 -12.75 15.95
CA PRO A 354 -3.41 -11.94 17.10
C PRO A 354 -2.34 -10.87 16.82
N VAL A 355 -1.84 -10.76 15.60
CA VAL A 355 -0.71 -9.87 15.24
C VAL A 355 -1.16 -8.42 15.00
N GLY A 356 -2.28 -8.25 14.31
CA GLY A 356 -2.82 -6.94 13.93
C GLY A 356 -4.36 -6.95 13.86
N ARG A 357 -4.93 -6.04 13.06
CA ARG A 357 -6.39 -5.83 12.96
C ARG A 357 -6.93 -5.85 11.52
N GLY A 358 -6.15 -6.39 10.57
CA GLY A 358 -6.57 -6.60 9.18
C GLY A 358 -6.37 -5.42 8.24
N TYR A 359 -5.66 -4.37 8.68
CA TYR A 359 -5.21 -3.27 7.81
C TYR A 359 -3.69 -3.25 7.68
N ASP A 360 -3.20 -2.51 6.68
CA ASP A 360 -1.79 -2.30 6.42
C ASP A 360 -1.17 -1.35 7.46
N ASP A 361 -0.06 -1.80 8.07
CA ASP A 361 0.63 -1.06 9.11
C ASP A 361 2.14 -1.36 9.05
N GLY A 362 2.91 -0.35 8.66
CA GLY A 362 4.37 -0.46 8.57
C GLY A 362 5.02 -0.75 9.92
N LEU A 363 4.50 -0.20 11.02
CA LEU A 363 5.03 -0.47 12.36
C LEU A 363 4.68 -1.86 12.87
N VAL A 364 3.47 -2.35 12.63
CA VAL A 364 3.11 -3.75 12.94
C VAL A 364 3.98 -4.70 12.11
N THR A 365 4.30 -4.35 10.87
CA THR A 365 5.23 -5.11 10.03
C THR A 365 6.64 -5.12 10.62
N ALA A 366 7.16 -3.96 11.00
CA ALA A 366 8.46 -3.82 11.66
C ALA A 366 8.51 -4.67 12.95
N ILE A 367 7.46 -4.64 13.76
CA ILE A 367 7.32 -5.46 14.96
C ILE A 367 7.32 -6.96 14.61
N ALA A 368 6.61 -7.38 13.58
CA ALA A 368 6.61 -8.78 13.15
C ALA A 368 8.02 -9.26 12.71
N VAL A 369 8.80 -8.39 12.05
CA VAL A 369 10.19 -8.68 11.66
C VAL A 369 11.09 -8.81 12.89
N ILE A 370 11.05 -7.87 13.84
CA ILE A 370 11.87 -7.97 15.07
C ILE A 370 11.46 -9.17 15.95
N ASP A 371 10.18 -9.50 15.99
CA ASP A 371 9.69 -10.70 16.70
C ASP A 371 10.20 -12.00 16.04
N MET A 372 10.23 -12.06 14.72
CA MET A 372 10.81 -13.18 13.98
C MET A 372 12.30 -13.34 14.32
N LEU A 373 13.05 -12.24 14.39
CA LEU A 373 14.45 -12.26 14.81
C LEU A 373 14.61 -12.69 16.30
N ASP A 374 13.75 -12.23 17.20
CA ASP A 374 13.75 -12.60 18.61
C ASP A 374 13.46 -14.10 18.82
N ARG A 375 12.55 -14.68 18.03
CA ARG A 375 12.24 -16.12 18.03
C ARG A 375 13.36 -16.98 17.43
N ASN A 376 14.29 -16.39 16.68
CA ASN A 376 15.43 -17.06 16.07
C ASN A 376 16.76 -16.48 16.59
N PRO A 377 17.10 -16.62 17.90
CA PRO A 377 18.18 -15.86 18.54
C PRO A 377 19.59 -16.20 18.02
N THR A 378 19.77 -17.33 17.34
CA THR A 378 21.04 -17.78 16.79
C THR A 378 21.22 -17.45 15.31
N LYS A 379 20.21 -16.85 14.67
CA LYS A 379 20.22 -16.51 13.24
C LYS A 379 20.15 -15.00 13.03
N SER A 380 20.92 -14.50 12.09
CA SER A 380 20.81 -13.13 11.60
C SER A 380 19.65 -12.99 10.58
N MET A 381 19.36 -11.77 10.17
CA MET A 381 18.39 -11.54 9.09
C MET A 381 18.85 -12.16 7.77
N ALA A 382 20.13 -12.04 7.46
CA ALA A 382 20.76 -12.68 6.30
C ALA A 382 20.67 -14.22 6.34
N ASP A 383 20.88 -14.84 7.52
CA ASP A 383 20.74 -16.30 7.66
C ASP A 383 19.30 -16.75 7.38
N LEU A 384 18.32 -16.04 7.91
CA LEU A 384 16.91 -16.37 7.67
C LEU A 384 16.52 -16.17 6.19
N TYR A 385 17.04 -15.14 5.55
CA TYR A 385 16.82 -14.91 4.12
C TYR A 385 17.49 -15.99 3.26
N ALA A 386 18.72 -16.41 3.59
CA ALA A 386 19.46 -17.44 2.87
C ALA A 386 18.77 -18.83 2.92
N GLU A 387 17.85 -19.07 3.87
CA GLU A 387 17.06 -20.30 3.93
C GLU A 387 15.95 -20.37 2.86
N LEU A 388 15.60 -19.25 2.21
CA LEU A 388 14.63 -19.27 1.14
C LEU A 388 15.21 -19.91 -0.13
N PRO A 389 14.42 -20.69 -0.88
CA PRO A 389 14.81 -21.11 -2.21
C PRO A 389 15.16 -19.91 -3.08
N LYS A 390 16.26 -19.99 -3.79
CA LYS A 390 16.71 -18.90 -4.66
C LYS A 390 15.76 -18.74 -5.84
N THR A 391 15.41 -17.50 -6.14
CA THR A 391 14.67 -17.12 -7.35
C THR A 391 15.30 -15.87 -7.97
N TRP A 392 15.07 -15.69 -9.26
CA TRP A 392 15.51 -14.52 -10.02
C TRP A 392 14.26 -13.79 -10.52
N GLY A 393 14.07 -12.56 -10.06
CA GLY A 393 12.90 -11.74 -10.40
C GLY A 393 13.28 -10.43 -11.09
N THR A 394 12.38 -9.92 -11.93
CA THR A 394 12.51 -8.55 -12.42
C THR A 394 12.11 -7.56 -11.33
N PRO A 395 12.64 -6.33 -11.35
CA PRO A 395 11.94 -5.23 -10.71
C PRO A 395 10.53 -5.07 -11.32
N THR A 396 9.70 -4.23 -10.72
CA THR A 396 8.42 -3.87 -11.30
C THR A 396 8.68 -3.03 -12.56
N MET A 397 8.46 -3.62 -13.73
CA MET A 397 8.60 -2.97 -15.03
C MET A 397 7.29 -2.27 -15.39
N ALA A 398 7.35 -1.01 -15.82
CA ALA A 398 6.17 -0.22 -16.17
C ALA A 398 6.26 0.24 -17.64
N ALA A 399 5.38 -0.28 -18.49
CA ALA A 399 5.24 0.15 -19.88
C ALA A 399 4.18 1.26 -19.97
N LYS A 400 4.50 2.40 -20.60
CA LYS A 400 3.55 3.51 -20.78
C LYS A 400 2.32 3.02 -21.55
N CYS A 401 1.13 3.35 -21.06
CA CYS A 401 -0.14 3.10 -21.71
C CYS A 401 -1.18 4.07 -21.16
N ALA A 402 -1.92 4.75 -22.01
CA ALA A 402 -2.89 5.77 -21.59
C ALA A 402 -4.00 5.18 -20.71
N ASP A 403 -4.48 5.98 -19.75
CA ASP A 403 -5.50 5.55 -18.78
C ASP A 403 -6.79 5.04 -19.46
N GLU A 404 -7.15 5.62 -20.59
CA GLU A 404 -8.37 5.31 -21.32
C GLU A 404 -8.35 3.92 -21.98
N ILE A 405 -7.14 3.36 -22.24
CA ILE A 405 -6.98 2.13 -23.03
C ILE A 405 -6.25 1.01 -22.29
N LYS A 406 -5.55 1.31 -21.19
CA LYS A 406 -4.68 0.33 -20.49
C LYS A 406 -5.41 -0.94 -20.03
N TYR A 407 -6.68 -0.83 -19.60
CA TYR A 407 -7.48 -2.00 -19.18
C TYR A 407 -7.83 -2.87 -20.37
N GLU A 408 -8.25 -2.27 -21.50
CA GLU A 408 -8.54 -2.99 -22.72
C GLU A 408 -7.30 -3.70 -23.29
N VAL A 409 -6.12 -3.05 -23.24
CA VAL A 409 -4.85 -3.70 -23.60
C VAL A 409 -4.55 -4.89 -22.69
N SER A 410 -4.71 -4.72 -21.37
CA SER A 410 -4.55 -5.80 -20.40
C SER A 410 -5.47 -6.98 -20.69
N ASP A 411 -6.73 -6.73 -21.05
CA ASP A 411 -7.72 -7.76 -21.38
C ASP A 411 -7.36 -8.48 -22.67
N ARG A 412 -6.86 -7.77 -23.70
CA ARG A 412 -6.38 -8.39 -24.95
C ARG A 412 -5.19 -9.33 -24.69
N VAL A 413 -4.23 -8.91 -23.84
CA VAL A 413 -3.09 -9.74 -23.43
C VAL A 413 -3.56 -10.96 -22.63
N THR A 414 -4.49 -10.76 -21.70
CA THR A 414 -5.10 -11.86 -20.92
C THR A 414 -5.72 -12.90 -21.84
N LYS A 415 -6.57 -12.46 -22.76
CA LYS A 415 -7.21 -13.33 -23.73
C LYS A 415 -6.21 -14.09 -24.61
N ALA A 416 -5.14 -13.45 -25.06
CA ALA A 416 -4.12 -14.10 -25.88
C ALA A 416 -3.43 -15.25 -25.13
N ILE A 417 -3.16 -15.07 -23.82
CA ILE A 417 -2.56 -16.12 -22.97
C ILE A 417 -3.56 -17.24 -22.68
N GLU A 418 -4.83 -16.92 -22.37
CA GLU A 418 -5.89 -17.93 -22.17
C GLU A 418 -6.12 -18.76 -23.44
N ASP A 419 -6.17 -18.12 -24.61
CA ASP A 419 -6.30 -18.81 -25.90
C ASP A 419 -5.09 -19.72 -26.20
N LEU A 420 -3.87 -19.29 -25.79
CA LEU A 420 -2.66 -20.12 -25.90
C LEU A 420 -2.76 -21.36 -25.00
N GLN A 421 -3.17 -21.19 -23.74
CA GLN A 421 -3.36 -22.28 -22.80
C GLN A 421 -4.42 -23.26 -23.28
N ALA A 422 -5.57 -22.76 -23.75
CA ALA A 422 -6.68 -23.59 -24.24
C ALA A 422 -6.30 -24.48 -25.42
N LYS A 423 -5.33 -24.04 -26.24
CA LYS A 423 -4.77 -24.81 -27.36
C LYS A 423 -3.67 -25.80 -26.96
N GLY A 424 -3.35 -25.91 -25.65
CA GLY A 424 -2.23 -26.72 -25.18
C GLY A 424 -0.88 -26.16 -25.61
N GLY A 425 -0.79 -24.84 -25.83
CA GLY A 425 0.41 -24.15 -26.30
C GLY A 425 1.51 -24.03 -25.23
N SER A 426 2.68 -23.63 -25.68
CA SER A 426 3.84 -23.36 -24.81
C SER A 426 4.06 -21.86 -24.66
N PHE A 427 4.52 -21.45 -23.48
CA PHE A 427 4.96 -20.09 -23.20
C PHE A 427 6.45 -20.07 -22.87
N ALA A 428 7.22 -19.20 -23.51
CA ALA A 428 8.68 -19.17 -23.38
C ALA A 428 9.35 -20.57 -23.51
N GLY A 429 8.89 -21.37 -24.49
CA GLY A 429 9.44 -22.69 -24.76
C GLY A 429 9.03 -23.82 -23.80
N GLN A 430 8.15 -23.57 -22.83
CA GLN A 430 7.67 -24.57 -21.86
C GLN A 430 6.13 -24.68 -21.87
N PRO A 431 5.56 -25.84 -21.58
CA PRO A 431 4.12 -25.97 -21.40
C PRO A 431 3.60 -25.04 -20.29
N ILE A 432 2.43 -24.49 -20.50
CA ILE A 432 1.75 -23.68 -19.47
C ILE A 432 1.23 -24.62 -18.38
N ARG A 433 1.59 -24.35 -17.12
CA ARG A 433 1.09 -25.07 -15.95
C ARG A 433 -0.24 -24.50 -15.48
N ASP A 434 -0.29 -23.19 -15.26
CA ASP A 434 -1.50 -22.48 -14.82
C ASP A 434 -1.54 -21.03 -15.33
N VAL A 435 -2.74 -20.45 -15.31
CA VAL A 435 -2.99 -19.04 -15.64
C VAL A 435 -3.94 -18.47 -14.60
N VAL A 436 -3.54 -17.35 -13.98
CA VAL A 436 -4.33 -16.60 -13.00
C VAL A 436 -4.74 -15.27 -13.61
N THR A 437 -6.05 -15.00 -13.71
CA THR A 437 -6.60 -13.81 -14.38
C THR A 437 -7.32 -12.85 -13.42
N VAL A 438 -7.08 -12.97 -12.13
CA VAL A 438 -7.75 -12.15 -11.11
C VAL A 438 -7.41 -10.66 -11.21
N ASN A 439 -6.24 -10.32 -11.82
CA ASN A 439 -5.82 -8.93 -12.05
C ASN A 439 -4.82 -8.88 -13.23
N GLY A 440 -5.33 -8.71 -14.44
CA GLY A 440 -4.58 -8.99 -15.66
C GLY A 440 -4.30 -10.48 -15.81
N VAL A 441 -3.13 -10.86 -16.29
CA VAL A 441 -2.77 -12.27 -16.48
C VAL A 441 -1.41 -12.60 -15.88
N ARG A 442 -1.37 -13.63 -15.04
CA ARG A 442 -0.15 -14.31 -14.59
C ARG A 442 -0.09 -15.68 -15.18
N VAL A 443 0.85 -15.93 -16.07
CA VAL A 443 1.11 -17.23 -16.71
C VAL A 443 2.27 -17.92 -16.02
N THR A 444 2.09 -19.16 -15.60
CA THR A 444 3.14 -19.98 -14.96
C THR A 444 3.44 -21.20 -15.84
N THR A 445 4.72 -21.47 -16.10
CA THR A 445 5.20 -22.60 -16.86
C THR A 445 5.53 -23.81 -15.98
N GLN A 446 5.72 -25.00 -16.57
CA GLN A 446 5.97 -26.26 -15.83
C GLN A 446 7.21 -26.19 -14.93
N ASP A 447 8.23 -25.45 -15.32
CA ASP A 447 9.45 -25.25 -14.53
C ASP A 447 9.27 -24.26 -13.33
N GLY A 448 8.05 -23.74 -13.12
CA GLY A 448 7.73 -22.79 -12.06
C GLY A 448 8.03 -21.32 -12.37
N SER A 449 8.60 -21.04 -13.54
CA SER A 449 8.80 -19.66 -14.00
C SER A 449 7.46 -19.01 -14.36
N TRP A 450 7.31 -17.72 -14.06
CA TRP A 450 6.06 -17.02 -14.34
C TRP A 450 6.28 -15.60 -14.85
N ALA A 451 5.28 -15.10 -15.56
CA ALA A 451 5.22 -13.72 -16.04
C ALA A 451 3.82 -13.14 -15.79
N LEU A 452 3.76 -11.86 -15.44
CA LEU A 452 2.54 -11.11 -15.19
C LEU A 452 2.47 -9.88 -16.08
N VAL A 453 1.29 -9.58 -16.63
CA VAL A 453 0.89 -8.27 -17.15
C VAL A 453 -0.42 -7.85 -16.52
N ARG A 454 -0.50 -6.61 -16.07
CA ARG A 454 -1.74 -6.00 -15.57
C ARG A 454 -1.77 -4.48 -15.80
N ALA A 455 -2.95 -3.87 -15.84
CA ALA A 455 -3.10 -2.43 -15.80
C ALA A 455 -2.74 -1.88 -14.40
N SER A 456 -2.05 -0.74 -14.34
CA SER A 456 -1.81 -0.02 -13.09
C SER A 456 -3.08 0.68 -12.62
N SER A 457 -3.43 0.54 -11.34
CA SER A 457 -4.61 1.20 -10.75
C SER A 457 -4.43 2.72 -10.59
N ASN A 458 -3.17 3.18 -10.52
CA ASN A 458 -2.85 4.56 -10.10
C ASN A 458 -2.13 5.40 -11.18
N LYS A 459 -1.59 4.76 -12.23
CA LYS A 459 -0.78 5.42 -13.25
C LYS A 459 -1.17 4.99 -14.66
N PRO A 460 -0.92 5.81 -15.70
CA PRO A 460 -1.16 5.46 -17.10
C PRO A 460 -0.07 4.51 -17.64
N GLU A 461 -0.06 3.28 -17.13
CA GLU A 461 0.95 2.27 -17.44
C GLU A 461 0.43 0.85 -17.27
N LEU A 462 1.09 -0.09 -17.92
CA LEU A 462 0.96 -1.53 -17.71
C LEU A 462 2.15 -2.03 -16.88
N VAL A 463 1.86 -2.82 -15.88
CA VAL A 463 2.87 -3.42 -14.99
C VAL A 463 3.23 -4.80 -15.49
N VAL A 464 4.54 -5.07 -15.63
CA VAL A 464 5.11 -6.36 -16.01
C VAL A 464 6.07 -6.84 -14.93
N VAL A 465 5.91 -8.07 -14.47
CA VAL A 465 6.81 -8.71 -13.50
C VAL A 465 7.03 -10.16 -13.93
N CYS A 466 8.29 -10.60 -13.87
CA CYS A 466 8.65 -11.99 -14.13
C CYS A 466 9.52 -12.54 -13.02
N GLU A 467 9.43 -13.84 -12.77
CA GLU A 467 10.31 -14.55 -11.85
C GLU A 467 10.57 -15.97 -12.37
N SER A 468 11.77 -16.48 -12.12
CA SER A 468 12.13 -17.87 -12.37
C SER A 468 12.85 -18.48 -11.17
N PRO A 469 12.51 -19.71 -10.76
CA PRO A 469 13.29 -20.46 -9.78
C PRO A 469 14.47 -21.21 -10.43
N VAL A 470 14.64 -21.12 -11.75
CA VAL A 470 15.65 -21.89 -12.50
C VAL A 470 16.94 -21.10 -12.68
N SER A 471 16.85 -19.90 -13.26
CA SER A 471 18.00 -19.04 -13.53
C SER A 471 17.57 -17.62 -13.92
N GLU A 472 18.54 -16.68 -13.88
CA GLU A 472 18.35 -15.33 -14.42
C GLU A 472 18.08 -15.37 -15.94
N GLY A 473 18.81 -16.19 -16.69
CA GLY A 473 18.56 -16.35 -18.12
C GLY A 473 17.11 -16.78 -18.41
N ARG A 474 16.60 -17.73 -17.62
CA ARG A 474 15.21 -18.18 -17.74
C ARG A 474 14.20 -17.07 -17.39
N MET A 475 14.48 -16.27 -16.39
CA MET A 475 13.66 -15.10 -16.06
C MET A 475 13.61 -14.09 -17.24
N ARG A 476 14.76 -13.84 -17.90
CA ARG A 476 14.85 -12.98 -19.09
C ARG A 476 14.08 -13.56 -20.29
N GLU A 477 14.10 -14.88 -20.49
CA GLU A 477 13.26 -15.55 -21.50
C GLU A 477 11.76 -15.34 -21.24
N MET A 478 11.35 -15.46 -19.99
CA MET A 478 9.95 -15.19 -19.59
C MET A 478 9.56 -13.74 -19.88
N PHE A 479 10.45 -12.79 -19.57
CA PHE A 479 10.21 -11.38 -19.88
C PHE A 479 10.12 -11.13 -21.38
N ALA A 480 11.03 -11.68 -22.17
CA ALA A 480 11.00 -11.53 -23.63
C ALA A 480 9.70 -12.11 -24.26
N ALA A 481 9.24 -13.25 -23.74
CA ALA A 481 8.03 -13.88 -24.21
C ALA A 481 6.77 -13.04 -23.90
N ILE A 482 6.66 -12.50 -22.68
CA ILE A 482 5.50 -11.67 -22.32
C ILE A 482 5.55 -10.30 -23.01
N ASP A 483 6.74 -9.71 -23.19
CA ASP A 483 6.90 -8.48 -23.95
C ASP A 483 6.51 -8.67 -25.43
N ALA A 484 6.83 -9.78 -26.04
CA ALA A 484 6.42 -10.10 -27.40
C ALA A 484 4.87 -10.14 -27.55
N VAL A 485 4.14 -10.64 -26.57
CA VAL A 485 2.67 -10.58 -26.55
C VAL A 485 2.18 -9.15 -26.36
N LEU A 486 2.80 -8.43 -25.43
CA LEU A 486 2.43 -7.06 -25.10
C LEU A 486 2.63 -6.12 -26.30
N ARG A 487 3.73 -6.27 -27.06
CA ARG A 487 4.08 -5.47 -28.26
C ARG A 487 3.18 -5.71 -29.47
N GLN A 488 2.28 -6.69 -29.42
CA GLN A 488 1.22 -6.81 -30.44
C GLN A 488 0.18 -5.67 -30.32
N ASN A 489 0.23 -4.89 -29.24
CA ASN A 489 -0.63 -3.74 -29.01
C ASN A 489 0.15 -2.45 -29.25
N PRO A 490 -0.16 -1.69 -30.32
CA PRO A 490 0.59 -0.48 -30.71
C PRO A 490 0.49 0.67 -29.70
N GLU A 491 -0.48 0.62 -28.79
CA GLU A 491 -0.69 1.61 -27.75
C GLU A 491 0.32 1.51 -26.60
N VAL A 492 1.10 0.42 -26.57
CA VAL A 492 2.08 0.16 -25.51
C VAL A 492 3.39 0.87 -25.81
N GLY A 493 3.74 1.85 -24.98
CA GLY A 493 4.97 2.63 -25.08
C GLY A 493 6.20 1.97 -24.44
N ALA A 494 7.23 2.77 -24.23
CA ALA A 494 8.49 2.32 -23.63
C ALA A 494 8.32 1.97 -22.14
N TYR A 495 9.18 1.08 -21.66
CA TYR A 495 9.33 0.81 -20.23
C TYR A 495 10.03 1.97 -19.51
N ASN A 496 9.78 2.06 -18.20
CA ASN A 496 10.42 3.02 -17.31
C ASN A 496 11.91 2.70 -17.04
N GLN A 497 12.32 1.45 -17.25
CA GLN A 497 13.68 0.96 -16.98
C GLN A 497 14.00 -0.29 -17.82
N THR A 498 15.24 -0.75 -17.77
CA THR A 498 15.73 -1.99 -18.41
C THR A 498 15.99 -3.08 -17.36
N ILE A 499 15.97 -4.36 -17.77
CA ILE A 499 16.32 -5.53 -16.94
C ILE A 499 17.71 -6.03 -17.23
#